data_6110a98ad3e5dd61b98e8cf7b6af2598
#
_entry.id   6110a98ad3e5dd61b98e8cf7b6af2598
#
_cell.length_a   1.000
_cell.length_b   1.000
_cell.length_c   1.000
_cell.angle_alpha   90.00
_cell.angle_beta   90.00
_cell.angle_gamma   90.00
#
_symmetry.space_group_name_H-M   'P 1'
#
loop_
_entity.id
_entity.type
_entity.pdbx_description
1 polymer ?
#
loop_
_entity_poly.entity_id
_entity_poly.type
_entity_poly.pdbx_seq_one_letter_code
_entity_poly.pdbx_strand_id
1 'polypeptide(L)'
;MLKYNYMMKGVNVMKVFLIIAIVLLIIVVGLYAFWLKLLKGKPGRIAGVDVEKKTFEEALVVDVRWRKEYARGHAINAVNLPIKLFKNGSDVLDDYKDKDIILYCVVDVTSRATEKLLRERGFTKLHIGDGIKQYDYGKAIYSNALLSEFKYRISASKNKQFLNLGSEVLSDEEIKVSPEEVDSVIGKLDKSSEIFVYSDKPEVNKAVCKKLGLDGYTIINLIEPFNTASYRNAFYNKNDYIESQDEKEAATCSA
;
A
#
# COMPACT_ATOMS: atom_id res chain seq x y z
N MET A 1 -63.26 -33.47 38.03
CA MET A 1 -62.66 -32.11 37.93
C MET A 1 -61.23 -32.20 38.42
N LEU A 2 -60.28 -32.52 37.51
CA LEU A 2 -58.84 -32.66 37.83
C LEU A 2 -58.23 -31.23 37.75
N LYS A 3 -57.80 -30.71 38.90
CA LYS A 3 -56.98 -29.52 39.00
C LYS A 3 -55.54 -29.85 38.62
N TYR A 4 -55.14 -29.50 37.45
CA TYR A 4 -53.72 -29.48 37.08
C TYR A 4 -53.01 -28.34 37.83
N ASN A 5 -52.39 -28.68 38.94
CA ASN A 5 -51.40 -27.78 39.56
C ASN A 5 -50.11 -27.78 38.78
N TYR A 6 -50.02 -26.83 37.86
CA TYR A 6 -48.73 -26.53 37.24
C TYR A 6 -47.87 -25.83 38.28
N MET A 7 -47.04 -26.58 38.95
CA MET A 7 -45.96 -26.02 39.78
C MET A 7 -44.91 -25.43 38.82
N MET A 8 -45.14 -24.20 38.42
CA MET A 8 -44.08 -23.35 37.88
C MET A 8 -43.01 -23.18 38.96
N LYS A 9 -41.97 -24.07 38.89
CA LYS A 9 -40.73 -23.79 39.63
C LYS A 9 -40.25 -22.43 39.14
N GLY A 10 -40.37 -21.40 40.01
CA GLY A 10 -39.95 -20.05 39.68
C GLY A 10 -38.49 -20.07 39.29
N VAL A 11 -38.25 -20.06 38.00
CA VAL A 11 -36.93 -19.80 37.47
C VAL A 11 -36.55 -18.44 38.02
N ASN A 12 -35.52 -18.43 38.90
CA ASN A 12 -35.09 -17.20 39.55
C ASN A 12 -34.58 -16.29 38.42
N VAL A 13 -35.41 -15.38 37.96
CA VAL A 13 -35.15 -14.49 36.79
C VAL A 13 -33.80 -13.81 36.95
N MET A 14 -33.46 -13.47 38.18
CA MET A 14 -32.16 -12.87 38.51
C MET A 14 -30.97 -13.82 38.22
N LYS A 15 -31.15 -15.15 38.44
CA LYS A 15 -30.10 -16.14 38.09
C LYS A 15 -29.96 -16.28 36.58
N VAL A 16 -31.07 -16.21 35.83
CA VAL A 16 -31.03 -16.25 34.35
C VAL A 16 -30.30 -15.03 33.81
N PHE A 17 -30.62 -13.83 34.31
CA PHE A 17 -29.88 -12.61 33.93
C PHE A 17 -28.41 -12.68 34.27
N LEU A 18 -28.04 -13.22 35.44
CA LEU A 18 -26.65 -13.40 35.82
C LEU A 18 -25.93 -14.36 34.88
N ILE A 19 -26.53 -15.48 34.52
CA ILE A 19 -25.97 -16.44 33.56
C ILE A 19 -25.76 -15.78 32.18
N ILE A 20 -26.74 -15.04 31.68
CA ILE A 20 -26.65 -14.32 30.41
C ILE A 20 -25.49 -13.30 30.45
N ALA A 21 -25.37 -12.54 31.55
CA ALA A 21 -24.31 -11.57 31.71
C ALA A 21 -22.91 -12.22 31.72
N ILE A 22 -22.78 -13.36 32.39
CA ILE A 22 -21.52 -14.15 32.42
C ILE A 22 -21.16 -14.65 31.02
N VAL A 23 -22.15 -15.20 30.29
CA VAL A 23 -21.93 -15.69 28.91
C VAL A 23 -21.51 -14.55 27.99
N LEU A 24 -22.16 -13.40 28.05
CA LEU A 24 -21.79 -12.22 27.28
C LEU A 24 -20.38 -11.74 27.62
N LEU A 25 -20.03 -11.71 28.89
CA LEU A 25 -18.67 -11.35 29.34
C LEU A 25 -17.60 -12.31 28.76
N ILE A 26 -17.86 -13.62 28.80
CA ILE A 26 -16.95 -14.63 28.22
C ILE A 26 -16.79 -14.41 26.71
N ILE A 27 -17.88 -14.13 25.99
CA ILE A 27 -17.84 -13.84 24.56
C ILE A 27 -16.98 -12.60 24.29
N VAL A 28 -17.21 -11.51 25.02
CA VAL A 28 -16.44 -10.25 24.89
C VAL A 28 -14.96 -10.48 25.16
N VAL A 29 -14.62 -11.19 26.25
CA VAL A 29 -13.23 -11.54 26.58
C VAL A 29 -12.61 -12.41 25.50
N GLY A 30 -13.34 -13.40 25.00
CA GLY A 30 -12.88 -14.26 23.91
C GLY A 30 -12.62 -13.50 22.62
N LEU A 31 -13.52 -12.61 22.23
CA LEU A 31 -13.35 -11.73 21.08
C LEU A 31 -12.16 -10.78 21.25
N TYR A 32 -11.99 -10.22 22.45
CA TYR A 32 -10.85 -9.36 22.77
C TYR A 32 -9.51 -10.13 22.70
N ALA A 33 -9.45 -11.31 23.29
CA ALA A 33 -8.27 -12.17 23.23
C ALA A 33 -7.94 -12.61 21.78
N PHE A 34 -8.97 -12.93 20.99
CA PHE A 34 -8.82 -13.22 19.57
C PHE A 34 -8.27 -12.00 18.81
N TRP A 35 -8.81 -10.81 19.08
CA TRP A 35 -8.34 -9.56 18.50
C TRP A 35 -6.88 -9.26 18.87
N LEU A 36 -6.49 -9.43 20.14
CA LEU A 36 -5.10 -9.30 20.58
C LEU A 36 -4.16 -10.29 19.87
N LYS A 37 -4.62 -11.53 19.64
CA LYS A 37 -3.87 -12.54 18.89
C LYS A 37 -3.68 -12.13 17.41
N LEU A 38 -4.69 -11.53 16.80
CA LEU A 38 -4.58 -10.96 15.44
C LEU A 38 -3.57 -9.82 15.42
N LEU A 39 -3.58 -8.92 16.41
CA LEU A 39 -2.64 -7.80 16.50
C LEU A 39 -1.18 -8.27 16.63
N LYS A 40 -0.94 -9.32 17.43
CA LYS A 40 0.40 -9.93 17.55
C LYS A 40 0.88 -10.56 16.24
N GLY A 41 -0.06 -10.90 15.33
CA GLY A 41 0.20 -11.56 14.06
C GLY A 41 0.79 -12.97 14.19
N LYS A 42 1.14 -13.55 13.05
CA LYS A 42 1.75 -14.89 13.00
C LYS A 42 3.28 -14.80 13.03
N PRO A 43 3.99 -15.82 13.58
CA PRO A 43 5.44 -15.89 13.49
C PRO A 43 5.94 -15.83 12.04
N GLY A 44 7.18 -15.38 11.84
CA GLY A 44 7.83 -15.35 10.52
C GLY A 44 7.52 -14.11 9.69
N ARG A 45 7.01 -13.04 10.32
CA ARG A 45 6.93 -11.72 9.65
C ARG A 45 8.25 -10.97 9.76
N ILE A 46 8.49 -10.13 8.73
CA ILE A 46 9.57 -9.16 8.77
C ILE A 46 9.10 -7.98 9.62
N ALA A 47 9.93 -7.56 10.59
CA ALA A 47 9.61 -6.42 11.45
C ALA A 47 9.45 -5.14 10.63
N GLY A 48 8.48 -4.29 10.98
CA GLY A 48 8.16 -3.08 10.23
C GLY A 48 9.36 -2.13 10.06
N VAL A 49 10.22 -2.03 11.08
CA VAL A 49 11.46 -1.26 11.00
C VAL A 49 12.41 -1.78 9.90
N ASP A 50 12.43 -3.09 9.67
CA ASP A 50 13.27 -3.69 8.63
C ASP A 50 12.59 -3.62 7.25
N VAL A 51 11.24 -3.63 7.20
CA VAL A 51 10.47 -3.37 5.98
C VAL A 51 10.80 -1.98 5.44
N GLU A 52 10.77 -0.93 6.28
CA GLU A 52 11.04 0.45 5.85
C GLU A 52 12.48 0.71 5.40
N LYS A 53 13.43 -0.13 5.82
CA LYS A 53 14.84 -0.01 5.42
C LYS A 53 15.12 -0.61 4.05
N LYS A 54 14.24 -1.49 3.54
CA LYS A 54 14.48 -2.17 2.26
C LYS A 54 14.55 -1.17 1.12
N THR A 55 15.60 -1.30 0.32
CA THR A 55 15.72 -0.66 -1.00
C THR A 55 15.00 -1.50 -2.06
N PHE A 56 14.73 -0.91 -3.21
CA PHE A 56 14.11 -1.64 -4.33
C PHE A 56 14.99 -2.80 -4.80
N GLU A 57 16.32 -2.65 -4.76
CA GLU A 57 17.28 -3.71 -5.13
C GLU A 57 17.16 -4.92 -4.21
N GLU A 58 16.99 -4.69 -2.90
CA GLU A 58 16.87 -5.76 -1.91
C GLU A 58 15.52 -6.45 -1.94
N ALA A 59 14.43 -5.68 -1.97
CA ALA A 59 13.07 -6.21 -2.00
C ALA A 59 12.06 -5.17 -2.46
N LEU A 60 11.04 -5.61 -3.19
CA LEU A 60 9.86 -4.80 -3.50
C LEU A 60 8.88 -4.85 -2.33
N VAL A 61 8.62 -3.71 -1.70
CA VAL A 61 7.62 -3.59 -0.63
C VAL A 61 6.27 -3.21 -1.21
N VAL A 62 5.24 -4.02 -0.94
CA VAL A 62 3.89 -3.86 -1.50
C VAL A 62 2.85 -3.73 -0.40
N ASP A 63 2.16 -2.60 -0.38
CA ASP A 63 0.95 -2.39 0.39
C ASP A 63 -0.26 -2.90 -0.40
N VAL A 64 -0.90 -3.95 0.10
CA VAL A 64 -2.06 -4.57 -0.56
C VAL A 64 -3.41 -4.05 -0.09
N ARG A 65 -3.40 -2.97 0.69
CA ARG A 65 -4.61 -2.26 1.14
C ARG A 65 -5.21 -1.43 0.00
N TRP A 66 -6.43 -0.95 0.23
CA TRP A 66 -7.08 -0.01 -0.68
C TRP A 66 -6.29 1.30 -0.81
N ARG A 67 -6.35 1.94 -1.99
CA ARG A 67 -5.65 3.21 -2.27
C ARG A 67 -5.95 4.29 -1.22
N LYS A 68 -7.21 4.42 -0.78
CA LYS A 68 -7.61 5.39 0.27
C LYS A 68 -6.90 5.13 1.62
N GLU A 69 -6.65 3.86 1.95
CA GLU A 69 -5.92 3.49 3.18
C GLU A 69 -4.43 3.75 3.03
N TYR A 70 -3.86 3.41 1.89
CA TYR A 70 -2.47 3.73 1.54
C TYR A 70 -2.22 5.24 1.60
N ALA A 71 -3.09 6.06 1.03
CA ALA A 71 -2.96 7.52 1.05
C ALA A 71 -3.01 8.14 2.45
N ARG A 72 -3.56 7.43 3.46
CA ARG A 72 -3.58 7.89 4.87
C ARG A 72 -2.28 7.67 5.61
N GLY A 73 -1.40 6.85 5.08
CA GLY A 73 -0.10 6.49 5.65
C GLY A 73 0.31 5.09 5.24
N HIS A 74 1.57 4.94 4.87
CA HIS A 74 2.15 3.69 4.38
C HIS A 74 3.66 3.69 4.62
N ALA A 75 4.30 2.53 4.48
CA ALA A 75 5.75 2.42 4.49
C ALA A 75 6.35 3.29 3.37
N ILE A 76 7.33 4.11 3.70
CA ILE A 76 7.86 5.15 2.80
C ILE A 76 8.45 4.60 1.49
N ASN A 77 8.78 3.31 1.46
CA ASN A 77 9.33 2.59 0.32
C ASN A 77 8.31 1.66 -0.37
N ALA A 78 7.05 1.64 0.09
CA ALA A 78 6.04 0.75 -0.47
C ALA A 78 5.35 1.33 -1.70
N VAL A 79 5.02 0.46 -2.65
CA VAL A 79 4.03 0.71 -3.70
C VAL A 79 2.66 0.20 -3.26
N ASN A 80 1.59 0.75 -3.81
CA ASN A 80 0.24 0.29 -3.50
C ASN A 80 -0.31 -0.58 -4.63
N LEU A 81 -0.44 -1.87 -4.36
CA LEU A 81 -1.05 -2.84 -5.28
C LEU A 81 -2.16 -3.60 -4.53
N PRO A 82 -3.40 -3.09 -4.53
CA PRO A 82 -4.51 -3.71 -3.82
C PRO A 82 -4.75 -5.16 -4.23
N ILE A 83 -5.12 -6.02 -3.27
CA ILE A 83 -5.40 -7.45 -3.52
C ILE A 83 -6.37 -7.67 -4.68
N LYS A 84 -7.28 -6.73 -4.95
CA LYS A 84 -8.25 -6.82 -6.03
C LYS A 84 -7.57 -6.94 -7.40
N LEU A 85 -6.44 -6.28 -7.62
CA LEU A 85 -5.65 -6.42 -8.86
C LEU A 85 -5.32 -7.89 -9.11
N PHE A 86 -4.80 -8.59 -8.10
CA PHE A 86 -4.39 -9.99 -8.21
C PHE A 86 -5.57 -10.95 -8.34
N LYS A 87 -6.70 -10.67 -7.69
CA LYS A 87 -7.96 -11.42 -7.87
C LYS A 87 -8.51 -11.28 -9.28
N ASN A 88 -8.28 -10.15 -9.92
CA ASN A 88 -8.70 -9.87 -11.31
C ASN A 88 -7.66 -10.33 -12.35
N GLY A 89 -6.59 -11.01 -11.94
CA GLY A 89 -5.59 -11.59 -12.84
C GLY A 89 -4.54 -10.60 -13.35
N SER A 90 -4.36 -9.45 -12.67
CA SER A 90 -3.33 -8.47 -13.06
C SER A 90 -1.93 -9.09 -13.06
N ASP A 91 -1.15 -8.81 -14.07
CA ASP A 91 0.23 -9.24 -14.29
C ASP A 91 1.27 -8.21 -13.83
N VAL A 92 0.84 -7.14 -13.16
CA VAL A 92 1.67 -6.00 -12.73
C VAL A 92 2.96 -6.38 -11.99
N LEU A 93 3.03 -7.58 -11.41
CA LEU A 93 4.21 -8.10 -10.73
C LEU A 93 4.95 -9.20 -11.51
N ASP A 94 4.53 -9.56 -12.71
CA ASP A 94 5.08 -10.74 -13.40
C ASP A 94 6.57 -10.59 -13.76
N ASP A 95 7.04 -9.36 -13.98
CA ASP A 95 8.45 -9.05 -14.20
C ASP A 95 9.31 -9.14 -12.92
N TYR A 96 8.66 -9.31 -11.76
CA TYR A 96 9.34 -9.36 -10.45
C TYR A 96 9.28 -10.75 -9.80
N LYS A 97 9.02 -11.83 -10.56
CA LYS A 97 8.90 -13.20 -10.02
C LYS A 97 10.15 -13.67 -9.30
N ASP A 98 11.31 -13.23 -9.73
CA ASP A 98 12.61 -13.58 -9.14
C ASP A 98 13.08 -12.63 -8.03
N LYS A 99 12.32 -11.57 -7.77
CA LYS A 99 12.62 -10.57 -6.73
C LYS A 99 11.99 -10.94 -5.40
N ASP A 100 12.67 -10.61 -4.32
CA ASP A 100 12.06 -10.67 -2.99
C ASP A 100 10.93 -9.63 -2.90
N ILE A 101 9.72 -10.08 -2.55
CA ILE A 101 8.54 -9.22 -2.41
C ILE A 101 8.03 -9.31 -0.98
N ILE A 102 7.91 -8.18 -0.32
CA ILE A 102 7.37 -8.07 1.03
C ILE A 102 5.96 -7.50 0.94
N LEU A 103 4.97 -8.31 1.29
CA LEU A 103 3.56 -7.93 1.29
C LEU A 103 3.15 -7.51 2.70
N TYR A 104 2.49 -6.38 2.86
CA TYR A 104 1.87 -6.01 4.13
C TYR A 104 0.47 -5.42 3.94
N CYS A 105 -0.33 -5.40 5.01
CA CYS A 105 -1.66 -4.80 5.04
C CYS A 105 -1.97 -4.20 6.42
N VAL A 106 -3.19 -4.36 6.93
CA VAL A 106 -3.55 -3.86 8.27
C VAL A 106 -2.96 -4.73 9.38
N VAL A 107 -3.15 -6.07 9.28
CA VAL A 107 -2.77 -7.06 10.32
C VAL A 107 -2.22 -8.39 9.78
N ASP A 108 -2.00 -8.57 8.52
CA ASP A 108 -1.54 -9.76 7.79
C ASP A 108 -2.62 -10.65 7.12
N VAL A 109 -3.90 -10.39 7.31
CA VAL A 109 -4.96 -11.21 6.69
C VAL A 109 -4.97 -11.04 5.17
N THR A 110 -5.03 -9.80 4.70
CA THR A 110 -5.07 -9.51 3.26
C THR A 110 -3.73 -9.82 2.58
N SER A 111 -2.61 -9.51 3.23
CA SER A 111 -1.28 -9.82 2.67
C SER A 111 -1.05 -11.32 2.51
N ARG A 112 -1.48 -12.16 3.46
CA ARG A 112 -1.42 -13.61 3.31
C ARG A 112 -2.37 -14.16 2.23
N ALA A 113 -3.54 -13.55 2.07
CA ALA A 113 -4.43 -13.90 0.96
C ALA A 113 -3.78 -13.55 -0.39
N THR A 114 -3.10 -12.41 -0.48
CA THR A 114 -2.34 -12.01 -1.67
C THR A 114 -1.14 -12.93 -1.90
N GLU A 115 -0.40 -13.27 -0.85
CA GLU A 115 0.70 -14.23 -0.91
C GLU A 115 0.25 -15.54 -1.55
N LYS A 116 -0.89 -16.09 -1.12
CA LYS A 116 -1.44 -17.32 -1.68
C LYS A 116 -1.71 -17.20 -3.19
N LEU A 117 -2.38 -16.12 -3.62
CA LEU A 117 -2.68 -15.86 -5.03
C LEU A 117 -1.40 -15.75 -5.88
N LEU A 118 -0.37 -15.08 -5.37
CA LEU A 118 0.89 -14.93 -6.08
C LEU A 118 1.69 -16.24 -6.12
N ARG A 119 1.67 -17.05 -5.05
CA ARG A 119 2.30 -18.39 -5.07
C ARG A 119 1.67 -19.32 -6.11
N GLU A 120 0.34 -19.27 -6.26
CA GLU A 120 -0.38 -20.01 -7.31
C GLU A 120 0.04 -19.58 -8.73
N ARG A 121 0.60 -18.36 -8.88
CA ARG A 121 1.15 -17.82 -10.13
C ARG A 121 2.66 -18.04 -10.29
N GLY A 122 3.29 -18.78 -9.38
CA GLY A 122 4.70 -19.16 -9.47
C GLY A 122 5.68 -18.22 -8.76
N PHE A 123 5.21 -17.26 -7.97
CA PHE A 123 6.10 -16.45 -7.13
C PHE A 123 6.62 -17.26 -5.95
N THR A 124 7.93 -17.32 -5.77
CA THR A 124 8.58 -18.14 -4.72
C THR A 124 9.15 -17.30 -3.58
N LYS A 125 9.59 -16.07 -3.86
CA LYS A 125 10.27 -15.18 -2.90
C LYS A 125 9.30 -14.17 -2.28
N LEU A 126 8.28 -14.68 -1.59
CA LEU A 126 7.24 -13.87 -0.94
C LEU A 126 7.39 -13.89 0.57
N HIS A 127 7.35 -12.71 1.16
CA HIS A 127 7.47 -12.48 2.60
C HIS A 127 6.29 -11.65 3.10
N ILE A 128 5.96 -11.79 4.38
CA ILE A 128 4.93 -10.97 5.04
C ILE A 128 5.63 -9.99 5.98
N GLY A 129 5.38 -8.72 5.78
CA GLY A 129 5.81 -7.66 6.70
C GLY A 129 4.77 -7.38 7.78
N ASP A 130 5.20 -6.71 8.86
CA ASP A 130 4.28 -6.18 9.87
C ASP A 130 3.24 -5.26 9.22
N GLY A 131 1.98 -5.41 9.62
CA GLY A 131 0.92 -4.51 9.16
C GLY A 131 0.90 -3.21 9.95
N ILE A 132 0.10 -2.23 9.51
CA ILE A 132 0.01 -0.90 10.15
C ILE A 132 -0.52 -0.92 11.58
N LYS A 133 -1.09 -2.03 12.05
CA LYS A 133 -1.51 -2.23 13.45
C LYS A 133 -0.41 -2.87 14.31
N GLN A 134 0.64 -3.42 13.70
CA GLN A 134 1.79 -3.98 14.41
C GLN A 134 2.97 -3.01 14.44
N TYR A 135 3.09 -2.15 13.44
CA TYR A 135 4.16 -1.17 13.34
C TYR A 135 3.61 0.15 12.80
N ASP A 136 4.03 1.26 13.38
CA ASP A 136 3.69 2.60 12.92
C ASP A 136 4.67 3.04 11.81
N TYR A 137 4.24 2.84 10.57
CA TYR A 137 5.02 3.21 9.38
C TYR A 137 5.09 4.72 9.14
N GLY A 138 4.76 5.53 10.08
CA GLY A 138 4.78 6.97 9.86
C GLY A 138 3.83 7.41 8.72
N LYS A 139 3.74 8.72 8.51
CA LYS A 139 2.94 9.28 7.41
C LYS A 139 3.84 9.52 6.21
N ALA A 140 3.74 8.66 5.21
CA ALA A 140 4.29 8.97 3.90
C ALA A 140 3.44 10.07 3.26
N ILE A 141 4.12 11.05 2.71
CA ILE A 141 3.55 12.29 2.16
C ILE A 141 3.72 12.36 0.64
N TYR A 142 4.10 11.25 0.04
CA TYR A 142 4.20 11.06 -1.41
C TYR A 142 3.83 9.62 -1.77
N SER A 143 3.52 9.37 -3.03
CA SER A 143 3.21 8.04 -3.54
C SER A 143 4.39 7.46 -4.30
N ASN A 144 4.67 6.16 -4.12
CA ASN A 144 5.59 5.42 -4.98
C ASN A 144 4.81 4.71 -6.09
N ALA A 145 5.45 4.53 -7.22
CA ALA A 145 4.91 3.83 -8.38
C ALA A 145 5.97 2.91 -9.00
N LEU A 146 5.54 1.76 -9.52
CA LEU A 146 6.28 0.97 -10.49
C LEU A 146 6.22 1.65 -11.86
N LEU A 147 7.11 1.30 -12.77
CA LEU A 147 7.20 1.93 -14.09
C LEU A 147 5.88 1.87 -14.86
N SER A 148 5.17 0.76 -14.81
CA SER A 148 3.85 0.60 -15.44
C SER A 148 2.82 1.58 -14.89
N GLU A 149 2.71 1.73 -13.56
CA GLU A 149 1.81 2.68 -12.91
C GLU A 149 2.25 4.14 -13.18
N PHE A 150 3.54 4.41 -13.15
CA PHE A 150 4.12 5.72 -13.42
C PHE A 150 3.74 6.21 -14.83
N LYS A 151 3.90 5.35 -15.84
CA LYS A 151 3.47 5.60 -17.23
C LYS A 151 1.98 5.95 -17.32
N TYR A 152 1.15 5.13 -16.68
CA TYR A 152 -0.30 5.35 -16.68
C TYR A 152 -0.64 6.71 -16.06
N ARG A 153 -0.09 7.03 -14.90
CA ARG A 153 -0.33 8.30 -14.22
C ARG A 153 0.11 9.49 -15.06
N ILE A 154 1.26 9.41 -15.76
CA ILE A 154 1.69 10.44 -16.70
C ILE A 154 0.66 10.65 -17.79
N SER A 155 0.08 9.59 -18.36
CA SER A 155 -0.92 9.68 -19.42
C SER A 155 -2.27 10.22 -18.93
N ALA A 156 -2.64 9.92 -17.68
CA ALA A 156 -3.90 10.34 -17.07
C ALA A 156 -3.86 11.75 -16.49
N SER A 157 -2.67 12.24 -16.10
CA SER A 157 -2.49 13.54 -15.47
C SER A 157 -2.68 14.68 -16.47
N LYS A 158 -3.54 15.63 -16.10
CA LYS A 158 -3.80 16.85 -16.90
C LYS A 158 -2.75 17.93 -16.64
N ASN A 159 -2.31 18.02 -15.40
CA ASN A 159 -1.32 19.00 -14.94
C ASN A 159 -0.14 18.26 -14.34
N LYS A 160 0.99 18.23 -15.03
CA LYS A 160 2.16 17.45 -14.62
C LYS A 160 3.45 18.21 -14.85
N GLN A 161 4.41 17.97 -13.99
CA GLN A 161 5.79 18.39 -14.16
C GLN A 161 6.72 17.20 -13.90
N PHE A 162 7.87 17.22 -14.56
CA PHE A 162 8.87 16.17 -14.44
C PHE A 162 10.09 16.71 -13.70
N LEU A 163 10.48 16.00 -12.63
CA LEU A 163 11.68 16.32 -11.85
C LEU A 163 12.66 15.15 -11.99
N ASN A 164 13.69 15.38 -12.76
CA ASN A 164 14.76 14.40 -13.00
C ASN A 164 15.93 14.66 -12.05
N LEU A 165 16.17 13.70 -11.16
CA LEU A 165 17.27 13.68 -10.20
C LEU A 165 18.44 12.78 -10.64
N GLY A 166 18.33 12.17 -11.82
CA GLY A 166 19.31 11.25 -12.38
C GLY A 166 20.51 11.95 -13.04
N SER A 167 21.38 11.18 -13.65
CA SER A 167 22.62 11.71 -14.28
C SER A 167 22.36 12.26 -15.70
N GLU A 168 21.41 11.69 -16.44
CA GLU A 168 21.15 12.03 -17.85
C GLU A 168 19.96 12.98 -18.00
N VAL A 169 19.99 13.81 -19.05
CA VAL A 169 18.82 14.56 -19.53
C VAL A 169 18.04 13.64 -20.46
N LEU A 170 16.74 13.45 -20.17
CA LEU A 170 15.88 12.54 -20.92
C LEU A 170 14.87 13.27 -21.80
N SER A 171 14.50 14.51 -21.45
CA SER A 171 13.51 15.29 -22.17
C SER A 171 13.75 16.80 -21.96
N ASP A 172 13.37 17.62 -22.95
CA ASP A 172 13.40 19.08 -22.84
C ASP A 172 12.30 19.62 -21.91
N GLU A 173 11.30 18.81 -21.57
CA GLU A 173 10.18 19.19 -20.69
C GLU A 173 10.48 18.98 -19.20
N GLU A 174 11.61 18.38 -18.87
CA GLU A 174 11.94 18.06 -17.48
C GLU A 174 12.73 19.18 -16.78
N ILE A 175 12.52 19.25 -15.47
CA ILE A 175 13.40 20.04 -14.59
C ILE A 175 14.48 19.09 -14.11
N LYS A 176 15.69 19.25 -14.67
CA LYS A 176 16.87 18.46 -14.30
C LYS A 176 17.62 19.17 -13.18
N VAL A 177 17.89 18.46 -12.10
CA VAL A 177 18.62 19.00 -10.94
C VAL A 177 19.24 17.86 -10.13
N SER A 178 20.38 18.11 -9.47
CA SER A 178 20.91 17.16 -8.49
C SER A 178 20.05 17.15 -7.21
N PRO A 179 20.02 16.05 -6.47
CA PRO A 179 19.25 15.97 -5.22
C PRO A 179 19.63 17.05 -4.19
N GLU A 180 20.90 17.45 -4.15
CA GLU A 180 21.44 18.46 -3.23
C GLU A 180 21.01 19.87 -3.61
N GLU A 181 20.75 20.10 -4.91
CA GLU A 181 20.42 21.41 -5.46
C GLU A 181 18.92 21.63 -5.67
N VAL A 182 18.07 20.70 -5.20
CA VAL A 182 16.61 20.75 -5.42
C VAL A 182 15.99 22.09 -4.99
N ASP A 183 16.55 22.75 -3.97
CA ASP A 183 16.07 24.04 -3.48
C ASP A 183 16.15 25.15 -4.53
N SER A 184 17.10 25.06 -5.47
CA SER A 184 17.25 26.02 -6.55
C SER A 184 16.12 26.02 -7.58
N VAL A 185 15.35 24.92 -7.62
CA VAL A 185 14.27 24.71 -8.60
C VAL A 185 12.87 24.68 -7.98
N ILE A 186 12.74 24.69 -6.65
CA ILE A 186 11.44 24.66 -5.96
C ILE A 186 10.51 25.76 -6.47
N GLY A 187 11.03 26.99 -6.71
CA GLY A 187 10.24 28.07 -7.25
C GLY A 187 9.70 27.88 -8.67
N LYS A 188 10.18 26.86 -9.39
CA LYS A 188 9.68 26.47 -10.73
C LYS A 188 8.61 25.38 -10.67
N LEU A 189 8.43 24.76 -9.50
CA LEU A 189 7.44 23.71 -9.30
C LEU A 189 6.07 24.32 -8.98
N ASP A 190 5.04 23.82 -9.64
CA ASP A 190 3.66 24.24 -9.43
C ASP A 190 2.94 23.26 -8.50
N LYS A 191 2.43 23.74 -7.37
CA LYS A 191 1.70 22.94 -6.39
C LYS A 191 0.36 22.42 -6.90
N SER A 192 -0.17 22.98 -7.99
CA SER A 192 -1.38 22.48 -8.66
C SER A 192 -1.09 21.31 -9.61
N SER A 193 0.18 21.02 -9.86
CA SER A 193 0.62 19.92 -10.72
C SER A 193 1.01 18.67 -9.93
N GLU A 194 0.89 17.51 -10.55
CA GLU A 194 1.52 16.27 -10.09
C GLU A 194 2.99 16.28 -10.50
N ILE A 195 3.89 16.15 -9.53
CA ILE A 195 5.34 16.13 -9.76
C ILE A 195 5.81 14.70 -9.88
N PHE A 196 6.23 14.31 -11.08
CA PHE A 196 6.77 12.99 -11.39
C PHE A 196 8.27 13.00 -11.17
N VAL A 197 8.74 12.31 -10.11
CA VAL A 197 10.14 12.27 -9.70
C VAL A 197 10.76 10.95 -10.11
N TYR A 198 11.92 11.00 -10.73
CA TYR A 198 12.67 9.84 -11.18
C TYR A 198 14.18 10.09 -11.24
N SER A 199 14.93 9.00 -11.27
CA SER A 199 16.39 9.00 -11.44
C SER A 199 16.89 7.63 -11.91
N ASP A 200 18.14 7.56 -12.33
CA ASP A 200 18.87 6.31 -12.55
C ASP A 200 19.24 5.60 -11.23
N LYS A 201 19.14 6.31 -10.09
CA LYS A 201 19.40 5.80 -8.73
C LYS A 201 18.22 6.17 -7.81
N PRO A 202 17.12 5.40 -7.81
CA PRO A 202 15.87 5.77 -7.15
C PRO A 202 15.98 5.99 -5.63
N GLU A 203 17.03 5.51 -4.97
CA GLU A 203 17.27 5.73 -3.53
C GLU A 203 17.45 7.22 -3.21
N VAL A 204 18.04 8.00 -4.14
CA VAL A 204 18.25 9.44 -3.94
C VAL A 204 16.94 10.23 -3.96
N ASN A 205 15.92 9.71 -4.63
CA ASN A 205 14.62 10.38 -4.74
C ASN A 205 13.93 10.54 -3.39
N LYS A 206 14.15 9.59 -2.47
CA LYS A 206 13.41 9.49 -1.19
C LYS A 206 13.49 10.76 -0.36
N ALA A 207 14.67 11.34 -0.22
CA ALA A 207 14.88 12.56 0.58
C ALA A 207 14.18 13.77 -0.07
N VAL A 208 14.30 13.91 -1.39
CA VAL A 208 13.67 14.98 -2.18
C VAL A 208 12.16 14.86 -2.15
N CYS A 209 11.61 13.67 -2.41
CA CYS A 209 10.18 13.42 -2.37
C CYS A 209 9.58 13.71 -0.98
N LYS A 210 10.29 13.32 0.09
CA LYS A 210 9.86 13.64 1.47
C LYS A 210 9.82 15.14 1.71
N LYS A 211 10.86 15.87 1.30
CA LYS A 211 10.92 17.32 1.44
C LYS A 211 9.79 18.01 0.70
N LEU A 212 9.65 17.75 -0.60
CA LEU A 212 8.61 18.38 -1.43
C LEU A 212 7.20 18.00 -0.96
N GLY A 213 6.98 16.75 -0.53
CA GLY A 213 5.69 16.33 0.02
C GLY A 213 5.35 17.08 1.33
N LEU A 214 6.33 17.32 2.23
CA LEU A 214 6.14 18.16 3.43
C LEU A 214 5.78 19.60 3.07
N ASP A 215 6.32 20.10 1.97
CA ASP A 215 6.02 21.46 1.45
C ASP A 215 4.67 21.52 0.71
N GLY A 216 3.92 20.40 0.65
CA GLY A 216 2.57 20.32 0.11
C GLY A 216 2.48 20.10 -1.41
N TYR A 217 3.54 19.60 -2.05
CA TYR A 217 3.49 19.16 -3.44
C TYR A 217 2.90 17.75 -3.54
N THR A 218 2.18 17.49 -4.63
CA THR A 218 1.68 16.13 -4.96
C THR A 218 2.77 15.37 -5.73
N ILE A 219 3.43 14.44 -5.06
CA ILE A 219 4.60 13.74 -5.60
C ILE A 219 4.27 12.30 -5.96
N ILE A 220 4.71 11.90 -7.15
CA ILE A 220 4.71 10.51 -7.63
C ILE A 220 6.17 10.12 -7.91
N ASN A 221 6.69 9.24 -7.07
CA ASN A 221 8.08 8.78 -7.12
C ASN A 221 8.17 7.45 -7.87
N LEU A 222 8.96 7.38 -8.92
CA LEU A 222 9.35 6.13 -9.54
C LEU A 222 10.42 5.44 -8.67
N ILE A 223 10.14 4.20 -8.23
CA ILE A 223 11.07 3.44 -7.38
C ILE A 223 12.04 2.56 -8.16
N GLU A 224 11.90 2.50 -9.47
CA GLU A 224 12.78 1.76 -10.37
C GLU A 224 13.81 2.69 -11.02
N PRO A 225 15.00 2.19 -11.35
CA PRO A 225 15.97 2.95 -12.12
C PRO A 225 15.40 3.40 -13.46
N PHE A 226 15.50 4.69 -13.76
CA PHE A 226 14.96 5.27 -14.97
C PHE A 226 16.08 5.90 -15.80
N ASN A 227 16.35 5.36 -16.96
CA ASN A 227 17.37 5.76 -17.90
C ASN A 227 16.80 5.91 -19.30
N THR A 228 17.64 6.25 -20.28
CA THR A 228 17.25 6.44 -21.67
C THR A 228 16.47 5.25 -22.24
N ALA A 229 16.85 4.01 -21.90
CA ALA A 229 16.15 2.81 -22.39
C ALA A 229 14.74 2.68 -21.77
N SER A 230 14.63 2.89 -20.45
CA SER A 230 13.34 2.91 -19.74
C SER A 230 12.45 4.03 -20.26
N TYR A 231 13.00 5.22 -20.52
CA TYR A 231 12.27 6.36 -21.07
C TYR A 231 11.66 6.03 -22.44
N ARG A 232 12.43 5.48 -23.37
CA ARG A 232 11.94 5.09 -24.71
C ARG A 232 10.79 4.10 -24.61
N ASN A 233 10.91 3.07 -23.79
CA ASN A 233 9.86 2.08 -23.56
C ASN A 233 8.62 2.69 -22.87
N ALA A 234 8.82 3.66 -21.99
CA ALA A 234 7.74 4.28 -21.22
C ALA A 234 6.74 5.02 -22.11
N PHE A 235 7.22 5.73 -23.13
CA PHE A 235 6.36 6.59 -23.98
C PHE A 235 5.81 5.90 -25.22
N TYR A 236 6.30 4.70 -25.57
CA TYR A 236 5.90 4.01 -26.81
C TYR A 236 4.91 2.86 -26.62
N ASN A 237 4.67 2.38 -25.42
CA ASN A 237 3.77 1.23 -25.18
C ASN A 237 2.57 1.63 -24.31
N LYS A 238 1.41 1.85 -24.97
CA LYS A 238 0.16 2.26 -24.30
C LYS A 238 -0.60 1.14 -23.58
N ASN A 239 -0.15 -0.13 -23.69
CA ASN A 239 -0.99 -1.28 -23.38
C ASN A 239 -0.70 -1.96 -22.01
N ASP A 240 0.28 -1.50 -21.23
CA ASP A 240 0.79 -2.27 -20.09
C ASP A 240 0.15 -1.93 -18.73
N TYR A 241 -0.83 -1.02 -18.67
CA TYR A 241 -1.50 -0.70 -17.42
C TYR A 241 -2.94 -1.22 -17.41
N ILE A 242 -3.21 -2.11 -16.47
CA ILE A 242 -4.59 -2.48 -16.11
C ILE A 242 -5.13 -1.39 -15.19
N GLU A 243 -6.11 -0.65 -15.70
CA GLU A 243 -6.88 0.32 -14.93
C GLU A 243 -7.30 -0.30 -13.59
N SER A 244 -6.82 0.22 -12.47
CA SER A 244 -7.23 -0.27 -11.17
C SER A 244 -8.74 0.01 -11.07
N GLN A 245 -9.53 -1.02 -10.88
CA GLN A 245 -10.99 -0.87 -10.78
C GLN A 245 -11.43 -0.03 -9.57
N ASP A 246 -10.47 0.44 -8.76
CA ASP A 246 -10.71 1.34 -7.63
C ASP A 246 -11.35 2.67 -8.05
N GLU A 247 -11.11 3.15 -9.28
CA GLU A 247 -11.77 4.36 -9.81
C GLU A 247 -13.23 4.11 -10.16
N LYS A 248 -13.57 2.89 -10.64
CA LYS A 248 -14.96 2.50 -10.92
C LYS A 248 -15.78 2.29 -9.65
N GLU A 249 -15.18 1.76 -8.58
CA GLU A 249 -15.86 1.60 -7.29
C GLU A 249 -16.00 2.92 -6.52
N ALA A 250 -15.04 3.85 -6.66
CA ALA A 250 -15.19 5.18 -6.07
C ALA A 250 -16.35 5.97 -6.70
N ALA A 251 -16.64 5.75 -7.99
CA ALA A 251 -17.77 6.33 -8.69
C ALA A 251 -19.11 5.68 -8.32
N THR A 252 -19.13 4.37 -7.99
CA THR A 252 -20.34 3.63 -7.62
C THR A 252 -20.70 3.76 -6.14
N CYS A 253 -19.78 4.14 -5.25
CA CYS A 253 -20.06 4.43 -3.84
C CYS A 253 -20.49 5.89 -3.56
N SER A 254 -20.54 6.74 -4.58
CA SER A 254 -20.95 8.14 -4.51
C SER A 254 -22.28 8.43 -5.23
N ALA A 255 -23.02 7.38 -5.64
CA ALA A 255 -24.35 7.48 -6.21
C ALA A 255 -25.43 7.01 -5.22
#